data_69ef325754440da31f75db2444e70f49
#
_entry.id   69ef325754440da31f75db2444e70f49
#
_cell.length_a   1.000
_cell.length_b   1.000
_cell.length_c   1.000
_cell.angle_alpha   90.00
_cell.angle_beta   90.00
_cell.angle_gamma   90.00
#
_symmetry.space_group_name_H-M   'P 1'
#
loop_
_entity.id
_entity.type
_entity.pdbx_description
1 polymer ?
#
loop_
_entity_poly.entity_id
_entity_poly.type
_entity_poly.pdbx_seq_one_letter_code
_entity_poly.pdbx_strand_id
1 'polypeptide(L)'
;MGSTDALTVVENCSDDPKFGAHCTKVIYDKPDDWGGVVWQHPESDWGEKPGGFDLTGAKIFSFWAKGKNGGEVVKFGFGIIGREKAYFDTAKKEVPMTLTDQWKEYVIDIEGKDLRRIKCGLFFSLAGQGEEVEFYLDRVSYR
;
A
#
# COMPACT_ATOMS: atom_id res chain seq x y z
N MET A 1 5.71 -9.34 4.24
CA MET A 1 5.29 -9.28 5.65
C MET A 1 4.24 -10.36 5.90
N GLY A 2 4.26 -10.96 7.06
CA GLY A 2 3.32 -12.04 7.40
C GLY A 2 3.49 -13.27 6.51
N SER A 3 2.39 -13.85 6.07
CA SER A 3 2.38 -15.03 5.19
C SER A 3 2.70 -14.67 3.75
N THR A 4 3.94 -14.34 3.48
CA THR A 4 4.40 -13.89 2.16
C THR A 4 4.29 -14.97 1.08
N ASP A 5 4.33 -16.24 1.46
CA ASP A 5 4.12 -17.37 0.55
C ASP A 5 2.70 -17.44 -0.02
N ALA A 6 1.74 -16.77 0.64
CA ALA A 6 0.35 -16.70 0.18
C ALA A 6 0.07 -15.49 -0.70
N LEU A 7 1.04 -14.59 -0.85
CA LEU A 7 0.89 -13.36 -1.63
C LEU A 7 1.52 -13.49 -3.01
N THR A 8 0.75 -13.12 -4.03
CA THR A 8 1.23 -12.97 -5.40
C THR A 8 0.99 -11.53 -5.83
N VAL A 9 2.06 -10.83 -6.25
CA VAL A 9 1.99 -9.45 -6.73
C VAL A 9 2.48 -9.39 -8.16
N VAL A 10 1.64 -8.92 -9.07
CA VAL A 10 1.96 -8.76 -10.49
C VAL A 10 1.90 -7.27 -10.81
N GLU A 11 3.06 -6.63 -10.97
CA GLU A 11 3.15 -5.18 -11.15
C GLU A 11 2.89 -4.71 -12.57
N ASN A 12 2.85 -5.62 -13.52
CA ASN A 12 2.62 -5.29 -14.92
C ASN A 12 1.37 -6.00 -15.47
N CYS A 13 0.33 -6.12 -14.65
CA CYS A 13 -0.90 -6.77 -15.03
C CYS A 13 -1.67 -5.92 -16.05
N SER A 14 -2.08 -6.53 -17.15
CA SER A 14 -2.87 -5.88 -18.20
C SER A 14 -4.38 -6.16 -18.10
N ASP A 15 -4.82 -6.77 -17.01
CA ASP A 15 -6.23 -7.07 -16.76
C ASP A 15 -6.96 -5.81 -16.29
N ASP A 16 -7.66 -5.14 -17.21
CA ASP A 16 -8.51 -3.98 -16.94
C ASP A 16 -7.81 -2.84 -16.14
N PRO A 17 -6.64 -2.33 -16.58
CA PRO A 17 -5.98 -1.23 -15.89
C PRO A 17 -6.84 0.04 -15.93
N LYS A 18 -6.77 0.86 -14.88
CA LYS A 18 -7.48 2.15 -14.84
C LYS A 18 -6.79 3.18 -15.73
N PHE A 19 -5.45 3.18 -15.72
CA PHE A 19 -4.65 4.12 -16.48
C PHE A 19 -3.58 3.36 -17.28
N GLY A 20 -3.38 3.77 -18.53
CA GLY A 20 -2.34 3.19 -19.37
C GLY A 20 -2.56 1.70 -19.65
N ALA A 21 -1.47 0.97 -19.79
CA ALA A 21 -1.49 -0.44 -20.21
C ALA A 21 -1.43 -1.44 -19.05
N HIS A 22 -1.04 -1.01 -17.85
CA HIS A 22 -0.79 -1.93 -16.73
C HIS A 22 -1.27 -1.36 -15.40
N CYS A 23 -1.61 -2.26 -14.49
CA CYS A 23 -1.89 -1.98 -13.08
C CYS A 23 -1.16 -3.01 -12.22
N THR A 24 -1.27 -2.91 -10.91
CA THR A 24 -0.76 -3.91 -9.98
C THR A 24 -1.90 -4.82 -9.53
N LYS A 25 -1.71 -6.13 -9.69
CA LYS A 25 -2.65 -7.16 -9.25
C LYS A 25 -2.09 -7.86 -8.04
N VAL A 26 -2.91 -8.05 -7.02
CA VAL A 26 -2.54 -8.73 -5.78
C VAL A 26 -3.51 -9.87 -5.53
N ILE A 27 -2.95 -11.04 -5.23
CA ILE A 27 -3.72 -12.22 -4.83
C ILE A 27 -3.20 -12.70 -3.47
N TYR A 28 -4.12 -12.90 -2.53
CA TYR A 28 -3.84 -13.52 -1.23
C TYR A 28 -4.72 -14.76 -1.09
N ASP A 29 -4.08 -15.93 -0.96
CA ASP A 29 -4.78 -17.21 -1.09
C ASP A 29 -4.95 -17.99 0.22
N LYS A 30 -4.70 -17.36 1.38
CA LYS A 30 -4.99 -18.00 2.67
C LYS A 30 -6.32 -17.52 3.25
N PRO A 31 -7.20 -18.45 3.68
CA PRO A 31 -8.48 -18.06 4.30
C PRO A 31 -8.33 -17.49 5.70
N ASP A 32 -7.20 -17.75 6.36
CA ASP A 32 -6.82 -17.24 7.67
C ASP A 32 -5.43 -16.61 7.60
N ASP A 33 -4.86 -16.21 8.76
CA ASP A 33 -3.56 -15.55 8.83
C ASP A 33 -3.60 -14.13 8.24
N TRP A 34 -2.44 -13.53 8.00
CA TRP A 34 -2.35 -12.19 7.43
C TRP A 34 -1.11 -12.08 6.53
N GLY A 35 -1.11 -11.08 5.66
CA GLY A 35 0.04 -10.77 4.82
C GLY A 35 0.02 -9.33 4.36
N GLY A 36 1.14 -8.85 3.87
CA GLY A 36 1.24 -7.50 3.36
C GLY A 36 2.51 -7.26 2.58
N VAL A 37 2.53 -6.14 1.88
CA VAL A 37 3.66 -5.70 1.07
C VAL A 37 3.93 -4.23 1.37
N VAL A 38 5.20 -3.87 1.38
CA VAL A 38 5.65 -2.49 1.56
C VAL A 38 6.62 -2.13 0.45
N TRP A 39 6.45 -0.93 -0.12
CA TRP A 39 7.41 -0.33 -1.04
C TRP A 39 8.29 0.61 -0.26
N GLN A 40 9.59 0.31 -0.21
CA GLN A 40 10.58 1.01 0.61
C GLN A 40 11.65 1.70 -0.24
N HIS A 41 12.22 2.77 0.30
CA HIS A 41 13.38 3.42 -0.28
C HIS A 41 14.42 3.72 0.82
N PRO A 42 15.60 3.10 0.83
CA PRO A 42 16.03 2.07 -0.13
C PRO A 42 15.27 0.75 0.07
N GLU A 43 15.34 -0.09 -0.95
CA GLU A 43 14.67 -1.38 -0.95
C GLU A 43 15.16 -2.27 0.18
N SER A 44 14.23 -2.98 0.82
CA SER A 44 14.51 -3.93 1.91
C SER A 44 15.24 -3.33 3.10
N ASP A 45 15.10 -2.04 3.33
CA ASP A 45 15.69 -1.35 4.48
C ASP A 45 14.63 -1.02 5.52
N TRP A 46 14.91 -1.36 6.76
CA TRP A 46 13.99 -1.15 7.88
C TRP A 46 14.49 -0.07 8.87
N GLY A 47 15.17 0.94 8.35
CA GLY A 47 15.59 2.09 9.13
C GLY A 47 17.06 2.10 9.52
N GLU A 48 17.85 1.22 8.95
CA GLU A 48 19.30 1.12 9.20
C GLU A 48 20.12 2.03 8.27
N LYS A 49 19.59 2.39 7.11
CA LYS A 49 20.29 3.16 6.08
C LYS A 49 19.59 4.50 5.82
N PRO A 50 20.35 5.54 5.45
CA PRO A 50 19.73 6.79 4.98
C PRO A 50 18.90 6.55 3.71
N GLY A 51 17.90 7.37 3.49
CA GLY A 51 17.03 7.27 2.33
C GLY A 51 15.66 7.87 2.61
N GLY A 52 14.69 7.48 1.81
CA GLY A 52 13.35 8.01 1.89
C GLY A 52 13.14 9.18 0.94
N PHE A 53 11.89 9.61 0.87
CA PHE A 53 11.48 10.74 0.06
C PHE A 53 11.12 11.92 0.95
N ASP A 54 11.50 13.11 0.54
CA ASP A 54 11.01 14.34 1.13
C ASP A 54 9.74 14.73 0.36
N LEU A 55 8.60 14.51 1.01
CA LEU A 55 7.29 14.78 0.45
C LEU A 55 6.66 16.02 1.08
N THR A 56 7.49 16.88 1.66
CA THR A 56 7.04 18.11 2.31
C THR A 56 6.15 18.94 1.38
N GLY A 57 5.01 19.36 1.89
CA GLY A 57 4.04 20.15 1.14
C GLY A 57 2.91 19.33 0.53
N ALA A 58 3.02 18.02 0.46
CA ALA A 58 1.93 17.18 0.01
C ALA A 58 0.77 17.22 1.03
N LYS A 59 -0.44 17.30 0.52
CA LYS A 59 -1.66 17.36 1.34
C LYS A 59 -2.50 16.11 1.21
N ILE A 60 -2.28 15.34 0.15
CA ILE A 60 -3.09 14.17 -0.20
C ILE A 60 -2.18 13.02 -0.59
N PHE A 61 -2.47 11.85 -0.02
CA PHE A 61 -1.97 10.56 -0.49
C PHE A 61 -3.15 9.84 -1.13
N SER A 62 -3.03 9.47 -2.40
CA SER A 62 -4.13 8.87 -3.13
C SER A 62 -3.68 7.68 -3.97
N PHE A 63 -4.62 6.80 -4.24
CA PHE A 63 -4.44 5.66 -5.13
C PHE A 63 -5.80 5.21 -5.66
N TRP A 64 -5.78 4.52 -6.80
CA TRP A 64 -6.95 3.88 -7.34
C TRP A 64 -6.90 2.40 -7.01
N ALA A 65 -8.03 1.84 -6.62
CA ALA A 65 -8.13 0.42 -6.27
C ALA A 65 -9.49 -0.13 -6.65
N LYS A 66 -9.52 -1.44 -6.91
CA LYS A 66 -10.76 -2.19 -7.03
C LYS A 66 -10.54 -3.62 -6.55
N GLY A 67 -11.59 -4.23 -6.01
CA GLY A 67 -11.63 -5.64 -5.71
C GLY A 67 -12.14 -6.43 -6.92
N LYS A 68 -11.80 -7.69 -7.00
CA LYS A 68 -12.31 -8.57 -8.05
C LYS A 68 -13.83 -8.74 -7.97
N ASN A 69 -14.34 -8.91 -6.75
CA ASN A 69 -15.74 -9.21 -6.51
C ASN A 69 -16.49 -8.09 -5.78
N GLY A 70 -15.77 -7.20 -5.13
CA GLY A 70 -16.30 -6.26 -4.16
C GLY A 70 -16.40 -6.88 -2.76
N GLY A 71 -16.19 -6.07 -1.73
CA GLY A 71 -16.20 -6.53 -0.34
C GLY A 71 -14.82 -6.91 0.22
N GLU A 72 -13.78 -6.93 -0.59
CA GLU A 72 -12.42 -7.18 -0.13
C GLU A 72 -11.99 -6.09 0.84
N VAL A 73 -11.50 -6.48 2.02
CA VAL A 73 -11.04 -5.54 3.05
C VAL A 73 -9.52 -5.52 3.05
N VAL A 74 -8.95 -4.34 2.80
CA VAL A 74 -7.50 -4.15 2.74
C VAL A 74 -7.15 -2.88 3.50
N LYS A 75 -6.09 -2.94 4.30
CA LYS A 75 -5.55 -1.79 5.01
C LYS A 75 -4.44 -1.19 4.16
N PHE A 76 -4.56 0.09 3.82
CA PHE A 76 -3.55 0.82 3.06
C PHE A 76 -2.93 1.92 3.90
N GLY A 77 -1.68 2.25 3.62
CA GLY A 77 -1.03 3.33 4.34
C GLY A 77 0.38 3.63 3.85
N PHE A 78 1.05 4.46 4.63
CA PHE A 78 2.45 4.80 4.46
C PHE A 78 3.09 4.97 5.84
N GLY A 79 4.42 4.79 5.88
CA GLY A 79 5.19 4.97 7.11
C GLY A 79 5.00 3.81 8.07
N ILE A 80 6.02 2.99 8.24
CA ILE A 80 5.98 1.84 9.16
C ILE A 80 7.15 1.90 10.13
N ILE A 81 8.29 2.43 9.70
CA ILE A 81 9.53 2.40 10.47
C ILE A 81 9.41 3.35 11.67
N GLY A 82 9.45 2.78 12.85
CA GLY A 82 9.26 3.50 14.10
C GLY A 82 10.48 4.30 14.54
N ARG A 83 10.26 5.16 15.52
CA ARG A 83 11.27 6.12 16.02
C ARG A 83 12.44 5.49 16.76
N GLU A 84 12.37 4.20 17.05
CA GLU A 84 13.48 3.42 17.60
C GLU A 84 14.61 3.18 16.59
N LYS A 85 14.34 3.41 15.31
CA LYS A 85 15.33 3.27 14.24
C LYS A 85 16.01 4.59 13.94
N ALA A 86 17.27 4.52 13.48
CA ALA A 86 18.05 5.71 13.13
C ALA A 86 17.39 6.52 12.00
N TYR A 87 16.82 5.83 11.02
CA TYR A 87 16.20 6.45 9.85
C TYR A 87 14.72 6.08 9.78
N PHE A 88 13.97 6.53 10.78
CA PHE A 88 12.54 6.26 10.90
C PHE A 88 11.70 7.07 9.90
N ASP A 89 10.48 6.63 9.67
CA ASP A 89 9.47 7.43 8.95
C ASP A 89 8.99 8.57 9.82
N THR A 90 9.06 9.81 9.32
CA THR A 90 8.69 10.99 10.09
C THR A 90 7.18 11.15 10.28
N ALA A 91 6.39 10.47 9.47
CA ALA A 91 4.94 10.37 9.61
C ALA A 91 4.47 9.00 9.18
N LYS A 92 3.28 8.62 9.64
CA LYS A 92 2.62 7.38 9.25
C LYS A 92 1.11 7.53 9.31
N LYS A 93 0.43 6.77 8.49
CA LYS A 93 -1.03 6.66 8.54
C LYS A 93 -1.46 5.36 7.86
N GLU A 94 -2.45 4.70 8.43
CA GLU A 94 -3.05 3.52 7.81
C GLU A 94 -4.58 3.60 7.94
N VAL A 95 -5.28 3.16 6.92
CA VAL A 95 -6.74 3.20 6.87
C VAL A 95 -7.25 1.87 6.30
N PRO A 96 -8.16 1.16 7.02
CA PRO A 96 -8.83 0.01 6.45
C PRO A 96 -9.86 0.47 5.43
N MET A 97 -9.95 -0.25 4.32
CA MET A 97 -10.88 0.07 3.25
C MET A 97 -11.57 -1.19 2.76
N THR A 98 -12.87 -1.08 2.51
CA THR A 98 -13.64 -2.12 1.83
C THR A 98 -13.75 -1.73 0.36
N LEU A 99 -13.18 -2.56 -0.51
CA LEU A 99 -13.14 -2.29 -1.94
C LEU A 99 -14.46 -2.66 -2.61
N THR A 100 -14.76 -1.99 -3.71
CA THR A 100 -15.85 -2.34 -4.60
C THR A 100 -15.32 -3.05 -5.83
N ASP A 101 -16.17 -3.58 -6.66
CA ASP A 101 -15.79 -4.22 -7.93
C ASP A 101 -15.56 -3.22 -9.07
N GLN A 102 -15.59 -1.91 -8.74
CA GLN A 102 -15.32 -0.83 -9.68
C GLN A 102 -14.06 -0.07 -9.25
N TRP A 103 -13.31 0.46 -10.23
CA TRP A 103 -12.19 1.35 -9.95
C TRP A 103 -12.69 2.60 -9.21
N LYS A 104 -12.02 2.92 -8.10
CA LYS A 104 -12.35 4.08 -7.28
C LYS A 104 -11.07 4.71 -6.76
N GLU A 105 -11.01 6.05 -6.76
CA GLU A 105 -9.92 6.77 -6.11
C GLU A 105 -10.17 6.83 -4.61
N TYR A 106 -9.15 6.43 -3.84
CA TYR A 106 -9.13 6.58 -2.39
C TYR A 106 -8.15 7.69 -2.03
N VAL A 107 -8.63 8.62 -1.22
CA VAL A 107 -7.87 9.81 -0.86
C VAL A 107 -7.69 9.82 0.66
N ILE A 108 -6.45 9.96 1.09
CA ILE A 108 -6.10 10.06 2.51
C ILE A 108 -5.52 11.46 2.74
N ASP A 109 -6.15 12.21 3.66
CA ASP A 109 -5.66 13.52 4.07
C ASP A 109 -4.39 13.37 4.90
N ILE A 110 -3.32 14.02 4.45
CA ILE A 110 -2.02 14.04 5.11
C ILE A 110 -1.53 15.47 5.39
N GLU A 111 -2.39 16.45 5.21
CA GLU A 111 -2.04 17.86 5.46
C GLU A 111 -1.57 18.05 6.90
N GLY A 112 -0.48 18.81 7.07
CA GLY A 112 0.09 19.10 8.39
C GLY A 112 1.00 18.01 8.94
N LYS A 113 1.15 16.87 8.28
CA LYS A 113 2.09 15.84 8.72
C LYS A 113 3.53 16.20 8.35
N ASP A 114 4.47 15.74 9.18
CA ASP A 114 5.90 15.88 8.90
C ASP A 114 6.31 14.83 7.86
N LEU A 115 6.44 15.25 6.62
CA LEU A 115 6.73 14.37 5.49
C LEU A 115 8.18 14.48 4.99
N ARG A 116 9.10 14.96 5.87
CA ARG A 116 10.50 15.19 5.47
C ARG A 116 11.24 13.92 5.10
N ARG A 117 10.85 12.79 5.69
CA ARG A 117 11.49 11.51 5.40
C ARG A 117 10.46 10.39 5.46
N ILE A 118 10.01 9.95 4.31
CA ILE A 118 9.09 8.83 4.19
C ILE A 118 9.81 7.73 3.42
N LYS A 119 10.19 6.68 4.13
CA LYS A 119 10.91 5.53 3.58
C LYS A 119 9.95 4.46 3.07
N CYS A 120 8.84 4.26 3.76
CA CYS A 120 7.78 3.35 3.36
C CYS A 120 6.66 4.15 2.71
N GLY A 121 6.76 4.39 1.41
CA GLY A 121 5.84 5.28 0.68
C GLY A 121 4.47 4.70 0.42
N LEU A 122 4.35 3.38 0.45
CA LEU A 122 3.09 2.66 0.33
C LEU A 122 3.24 1.31 0.99
N PHE A 123 2.24 0.92 1.75
CA PHE A 123 2.06 -0.47 2.14
C PHE A 123 0.59 -0.85 2.09
N PHE A 124 0.34 -2.13 1.95
CA PHE A 124 -0.95 -2.70 2.26
C PHE A 124 -0.79 -3.94 3.13
N SER A 125 -1.81 -4.24 3.89
CA SER A 125 -1.92 -5.51 4.62
C SER A 125 -3.36 -5.97 4.62
N LEU A 126 -3.56 -7.28 4.70
CA LEU A 126 -4.88 -7.86 4.80
C LEU A 126 -4.82 -9.15 5.61
N ALA A 127 -5.92 -9.47 6.26
CA ALA A 127 -6.12 -10.73 6.95
C ALA A 127 -6.99 -11.65 6.08
N GLY A 128 -6.95 -12.93 6.38
CA GLY A 128 -7.79 -13.92 5.72
C GLY A 128 -9.28 -13.60 5.88
N GLN A 129 -10.04 -13.79 4.81
CA GLN A 129 -11.46 -13.45 4.74
C GLN A 129 -12.32 -14.66 4.39
N GLY A 130 -11.79 -15.86 4.64
CA GLY A 130 -12.50 -17.12 4.40
C GLY A 130 -12.35 -17.65 2.97
N GLU A 131 -11.84 -16.85 2.05
CA GLU A 131 -11.64 -17.21 0.65
C GLU A 131 -10.46 -16.46 0.07
N GLU A 132 -10.07 -16.77 -1.17
CA GLU A 132 -9.03 -16.04 -1.88
C GLU A 132 -9.45 -14.58 -2.07
N VAL A 133 -8.50 -13.66 -1.83
CA VAL A 133 -8.71 -12.23 -2.01
C VAL A 133 -7.88 -11.78 -3.22
N GLU A 134 -8.52 -11.10 -4.16
CA GLU A 134 -7.85 -10.53 -5.32
C GLU A 134 -8.27 -9.08 -5.47
N PHE A 135 -7.29 -8.20 -5.59
CA PHE A 135 -7.56 -6.78 -5.81
C PHE A 135 -6.49 -6.15 -6.70
N TYR A 136 -6.76 -4.92 -7.12
CA TYR A 136 -5.94 -4.19 -8.09
C TYR A 136 -5.65 -2.79 -7.58
N LEU A 137 -4.45 -2.31 -7.88
CA LEU A 137 -3.98 -0.95 -7.56
C LEU A 137 -3.51 -0.26 -8.82
N ASP A 138 -3.73 1.05 -8.89
CA ASP A 138 -3.22 1.88 -9.98
C ASP A 138 -2.99 3.31 -9.48
N ARG A 139 -2.03 3.98 -10.07
CA ARG A 139 -1.71 5.41 -9.87
C ARG A 139 -1.65 5.83 -8.40
N VAL A 140 -0.64 5.38 -7.69
CA VAL A 140 -0.33 5.87 -6.34
C VAL A 140 0.36 7.23 -6.45
N SER A 141 -0.10 8.22 -5.70
CA SER A 141 0.48 9.56 -5.76
C SER A 141 0.42 10.31 -4.43
N TYR A 142 1.35 11.23 -4.28
CA TYR A 142 1.38 12.26 -3.25
C TYR A 142 1.24 13.62 -3.93
N ARG A 143 0.33 14.46 -3.48
CA ARG A 143 0.11 15.77 -4.09
C ARG A 143 -0.47 16.82 -3.13
#